data_1c4cb7bb71efab6c24f3bb1ffb274d8e
#
_entry.id   1c4cb7bb71efab6c24f3bb1ffb274d8e
#
_cell.length_a   1.000
_cell.length_b   1.000
_cell.length_c   1.000
_cell.angle_alpha   90.00
_cell.angle_beta   90.00
_cell.angle_gamma   90.00
#
_symmetry.space_group_name_H-M   'P 1'
#
loop_
_entity.id
_entity.type
_entity.pdbx_description
1 polymer ?
#
loop_
_entity_poly.entity_id
_entity_poly.type
_entity_poly.pdbx_seq_one_letter_code
_entity_poly.pdbx_strand_id
1 'polypeptide(L)'
;MTELENYDYVIIGAGIIGISLGIELLTQKPTKKILIIDKETRPGVHASGRNSGVLHAGFYYSPDSLKAKFCKQGNLELKKFCNTNNLEVKETGKVVVCQDKNDVTRLMNLFERGIANGVEIELLESNELSRIEPAAQTVDKFIWSPTTAVGNPKEIIKKLADKFTDMGGLFRFNSRVKLINKNNEVLIEGDGYILSATSIINSAGAYASELAKQVGVGHEYVCLPFLGAYRKSEFVAGNPKRLVYPVPNPINPFLGVHTTNTLSDEIKIGPTAFPVIGKEQYKFLDGFNAKELRDFYLATKTLLKSDSVNILGLAKSEGIKLFKRPLIKKAKRLTNALDLNQKWENYPAGIRAQIVNLDTKVIEMDYIVRSDKNVVHILNAVSPGWTSSIPFSRWIVENQPLLN
;
A
#
# COMPACT_ATOMS: atom_id res chain seq x y z
N MET A 1 -8.90 39.18 8.00
CA MET A 1 -7.78 38.93 7.05
C MET A 1 -7.29 37.53 7.32
N THR A 2 -7.21 36.69 6.29
CA THR A 2 -6.67 35.33 6.41
C THR A 2 -5.19 35.45 6.67
N GLU A 3 -4.69 34.94 7.80
CA GLU A 3 -3.28 34.98 8.17
C GLU A 3 -2.46 34.11 7.24
N LEU A 4 -1.37 34.62 6.70
CA LEU A 4 -0.42 33.86 5.89
C LEU A 4 0.65 33.27 6.81
N GLU A 5 0.61 31.96 6.99
CA GLU A 5 1.63 31.24 7.74
C GLU A 5 2.72 30.68 6.80
N ASN A 6 3.98 30.78 7.21
CA ASN A 6 5.12 30.35 6.40
C ASN A 6 5.85 29.16 7.03
N TYR A 7 6.21 28.21 6.18
CA TYR A 7 6.97 27.01 6.52
C TYR A 7 8.09 26.78 5.51
N ASP A 8 9.13 26.05 5.90
CA ASP A 8 10.11 25.57 4.94
C ASP A 8 9.49 24.43 4.09
N TYR A 9 8.83 23.49 4.75
CA TYR A 9 8.18 22.36 4.09
C TYR A 9 6.77 22.15 4.64
N VAL A 10 5.80 21.95 3.74
CA VAL A 10 4.46 21.47 4.10
C VAL A 10 4.19 20.16 3.39
N ILE A 11 3.87 19.12 4.16
CA ILE A 11 3.55 17.78 3.66
C ILE A 11 2.04 17.56 3.81
N ILE A 12 1.36 17.23 2.71
CA ILE A 12 -0.08 16.95 2.70
C ILE A 12 -0.29 15.45 2.78
N GLY A 13 -0.85 14.98 3.91
CA GLY A 13 -1.12 13.59 4.21
C GLY A 13 -0.22 13.01 5.30
N ALA A 14 -0.81 12.70 6.46
CA ALA A 14 -0.17 12.03 7.59
C ALA A 14 -0.23 10.48 7.47
N GLY A 15 -0.07 9.98 6.25
CA GLY A 15 0.19 8.57 6.00
C GLY A 15 1.66 8.20 6.24
N ILE A 16 1.99 6.92 6.12
CA ILE A 16 3.36 6.46 6.40
C ILE A 16 4.40 7.13 5.49
N ILE A 17 4.06 7.43 4.24
CA ILE A 17 4.98 8.12 3.30
C ILE A 17 5.22 9.56 3.77
N GLY A 18 4.15 10.32 4.08
CA GLY A 18 4.29 11.71 4.52
C GLY A 18 5.07 11.84 5.83
N ILE A 19 4.82 10.94 6.79
CA ILE A 19 5.55 10.93 8.06
C ILE A 19 7.02 10.56 7.84
N SER A 20 7.30 9.53 7.02
CA SER A 20 8.68 9.14 6.71
C SER A 20 9.44 10.24 5.97
N LEU A 21 8.78 11.00 5.07
CA LEU A 21 9.35 12.19 4.43
C LEU A 21 9.67 13.29 5.44
N GLY A 22 8.75 13.57 6.37
CA GLY A 22 8.99 14.55 7.42
C GLY A 22 10.17 14.19 8.31
N ILE A 23 10.29 12.91 8.70
CA ILE A 23 11.44 12.41 9.47
C ILE A 23 12.75 12.55 8.67
N GLU A 24 12.73 12.16 7.40
CA GLU A 24 13.92 12.23 6.55
C GLU A 24 14.38 13.68 6.34
N LEU A 25 13.46 14.60 6.08
CA LEU A 25 13.75 16.03 5.98
C LEU A 25 14.34 16.59 7.26
N LEU A 26 13.79 16.28 8.44
CA LEU A 26 14.33 16.71 9.73
C LEU A 26 15.68 16.05 10.04
N THR A 27 15.92 14.83 9.57
CA THR A 27 17.21 14.15 9.72
C THR A 27 18.30 14.88 8.94
N GLN A 28 18.01 15.31 7.71
CA GLN A 28 18.98 16.02 6.86
C GLN A 28 19.04 17.52 7.15
N LYS A 29 17.95 18.10 7.61
CA LYS A 29 17.75 19.56 7.80
C LYS A 29 17.07 19.86 9.14
N PRO A 30 17.73 19.64 10.29
CA PRO A 30 17.08 19.65 11.61
C PRO A 30 16.55 21.01 12.06
N THR A 31 16.97 22.12 11.44
CA THR A 31 16.53 23.47 11.77
C THR A 31 15.30 23.95 10.97
N LYS A 32 14.82 23.12 10.04
CA LYS A 32 13.72 23.50 9.16
C LYS A 32 12.36 23.36 9.83
N LYS A 33 11.46 24.32 9.56
CA LYS A 33 10.08 24.31 10.03
C LYS A 33 9.22 23.44 9.11
N ILE A 34 8.85 22.24 9.57
CA ILE A 34 8.11 21.25 8.80
C ILE A 34 6.73 21.01 9.40
N LEU A 35 5.68 21.17 8.58
CA LEU A 35 4.29 20.90 8.94
C LEU A 35 3.75 19.74 8.12
N ILE A 36 3.16 18.74 8.78
CA ILE A 36 2.32 17.71 8.13
C ILE A 36 0.86 18.06 8.38
N ILE A 37 0.08 18.16 7.29
CA ILE A 37 -1.36 18.46 7.34
C ILE A 37 -2.15 17.21 6.92
N ASP A 38 -3.20 16.89 7.66
CA ASP A 38 -4.16 15.85 7.27
C ASP A 38 -5.61 16.28 7.56
N LYS A 39 -6.51 15.82 6.69
CA LYS A 39 -7.95 16.03 6.85
C LYS A 39 -8.54 15.21 8.01
N GLU A 40 -7.86 14.16 8.43
CA GLU A 40 -8.26 13.26 9.49
C GLU A 40 -7.85 13.77 10.88
N THR A 41 -8.37 13.12 11.92
CA THR A 41 -8.13 13.49 13.33
C THR A 41 -6.79 12.99 13.88
N ARG A 42 -6.11 12.08 13.18
CA ARG A 42 -4.88 11.41 13.60
C ARG A 42 -4.15 10.78 12.42
N PRO A 43 -2.87 10.40 12.57
CA PRO A 43 -2.11 9.78 11.50
C PRO A 43 -2.64 8.39 11.12
N GLY A 44 -2.48 8.01 9.86
CA GLY A 44 -2.65 6.66 9.36
C GLY A 44 -4.09 6.13 9.32
N VAL A 45 -5.10 6.98 9.27
CA VAL A 45 -6.54 6.57 9.27
C VAL A 45 -6.90 5.70 8.06
N HIS A 46 -6.29 5.96 6.91
CA HIS A 46 -6.57 5.29 5.64
C HIS A 46 -5.61 4.11 5.35
N ALA A 47 -5.15 3.94 4.11
CA ALA A 47 -4.37 2.80 3.64
C ALA A 47 -3.20 2.42 4.54
N SER A 48 -2.53 3.39 5.14
CA SER A 48 -1.39 3.16 6.02
C SER A 48 -1.74 2.37 7.30
N GLY A 49 -2.90 2.62 7.91
CA GLY A 49 -3.38 1.88 9.09
C GLY A 49 -4.39 0.78 8.78
N ARG A 50 -4.75 0.57 7.50
CA ARG A 50 -5.76 -0.38 7.03
C ARG A 50 -5.17 -1.39 6.06
N ASN A 51 -3.96 -1.85 6.29
CA ASN A 51 -3.28 -2.88 5.47
C ASN A 51 -3.10 -4.19 6.25
N SER A 52 -2.48 -5.18 5.59
CA SER A 52 -2.27 -6.50 6.18
C SER A 52 -1.26 -6.53 7.34
N GLY A 53 -0.38 -5.54 7.45
CA GLY A 53 0.75 -5.54 8.37
C GLY A 53 1.95 -6.36 7.87
N VAL A 54 1.92 -6.84 6.64
CA VAL A 54 3.01 -7.65 6.08
C VAL A 54 4.17 -6.77 5.62
N LEU A 55 5.35 -7.03 6.16
CA LEU A 55 6.62 -6.51 5.67
C LEU A 55 7.10 -7.42 4.54
N HIS A 56 6.87 -6.99 3.30
CA HIS A 56 7.17 -7.77 2.10
C HIS A 56 8.68 -7.89 1.86
N ALA A 57 9.15 -9.07 1.41
CA ALA A 57 10.56 -9.28 1.09
C ALA A 57 11.03 -8.62 -0.22
N GLY A 58 10.13 -8.39 -1.21
CA GLY A 58 10.45 -7.61 -2.41
C GLY A 58 10.54 -8.38 -3.73
N PHE A 59 10.25 -9.67 -3.78
CA PHE A 59 10.44 -10.51 -4.98
C PHE A 59 9.30 -10.45 -6.02
N TYR A 60 8.20 -9.74 -5.73
CA TYR A 60 7.05 -9.66 -6.67
C TYR A 60 7.23 -8.64 -7.80
N TYR A 61 8.13 -7.68 -7.65
CA TYR A 61 8.21 -6.49 -8.50
C TYR A 61 9.26 -6.66 -9.59
N SER A 62 9.05 -5.98 -10.74
CA SER A 62 10.06 -5.95 -11.81
C SER A 62 11.39 -5.41 -11.27
N PRO A 63 12.53 -6.00 -11.62
CA PRO A 63 13.84 -5.57 -11.11
C PRO A 63 14.15 -4.10 -11.33
N ASP A 64 13.68 -3.53 -12.45
CA ASP A 64 13.90 -2.13 -12.82
C ASP A 64 12.96 -1.15 -12.12
N SER A 65 12.00 -1.64 -11.32
CA SER A 65 11.00 -0.79 -10.66
C SER A 65 11.53 -0.16 -9.36
N LEU A 66 11.03 1.04 -9.05
CA LEU A 66 11.27 1.66 -7.74
C LEU A 66 10.74 0.80 -6.60
N LYS A 67 9.65 0.05 -6.82
CA LYS A 67 9.10 -0.91 -5.86
C LYS A 67 10.08 -2.02 -5.52
N ALA A 68 10.76 -2.62 -6.49
CA ALA A 68 11.80 -3.62 -6.25
C ALA A 68 12.96 -3.01 -5.48
N LYS A 69 13.46 -1.85 -5.95
CA LYS A 69 14.57 -1.13 -5.33
C LYS A 69 14.37 -0.87 -3.84
N PHE A 70 13.16 -0.45 -3.44
CA PHE A 70 12.92 -0.02 -2.05
C PHE A 70 12.25 -1.07 -1.17
N CYS A 71 11.65 -2.14 -1.70
CA CYS A 71 10.90 -3.08 -0.87
C CYS A 71 11.82 -3.92 0.03
N LYS A 72 12.90 -4.48 -0.51
CA LYS A 72 13.88 -5.27 0.26
C LYS A 72 14.51 -4.42 1.38
N GLN A 73 15.03 -3.25 1.02
CA GLN A 73 15.65 -2.35 1.99
C GLN A 73 14.63 -1.88 3.03
N GLY A 74 13.42 -1.55 2.63
CA GLY A 74 12.35 -1.14 3.51
C GLY A 74 11.92 -2.21 4.50
N ASN A 75 11.93 -3.49 4.10
CA ASN A 75 11.71 -4.60 5.02
C ASN A 75 12.74 -4.60 6.15
N LEU A 76 14.03 -4.45 5.82
CA LEU A 76 15.11 -4.43 6.81
C LEU A 76 15.03 -3.19 7.72
N GLU A 77 14.85 -2.02 7.14
CA GLU A 77 14.80 -0.76 7.88
C GLU A 77 13.58 -0.65 8.79
N LEU A 78 12.42 -1.11 8.32
CA LEU A 78 11.21 -1.08 9.13
C LEU A 78 11.26 -2.10 10.28
N LYS A 79 11.85 -3.29 10.07
CA LYS A 79 12.14 -4.25 11.15
C LYS A 79 13.11 -3.63 12.17
N LYS A 80 14.20 -3.02 11.70
CA LYS A 80 15.15 -2.32 12.58
C LYS A 80 14.47 -1.22 13.39
N PHE A 81 13.62 -0.41 12.74
CA PHE A 81 12.84 0.63 13.43
C PHE A 81 11.94 0.04 14.53
N CYS A 82 11.23 -1.05 14.23
CA CYS A 82 10.38 -1.72 15.20
C CYS A 82 11.21 -2.23 16.41
N ASN A 83 12.27 -2.95 16.16
CA ASN A 83 13.13 -3.51 17.22
C ASN A 83 13.74 -2.40 18.10
N THR A 84 14.24 -1.32 17.50
CA THR A 84 14.79 -0.17 18.24
C THR A 84 13.75 0.55 19.11
N ASN A 85 12.47 0.46 18.73
CA ASN A 85 11.37 1.15 19.41
C ASN A 85 10.48 0.20 20.24
N ASN A 86 10.93 -1.03 20.50
CA ASN A 86 10.20 -2.06 21.26
C ASN A 86 8.80 -2.35 20.69
N LEU A 87 8.65 -2.29 19.36
CA LEU A 87 7.45 -2.71 18.66
C LEU A 87 7.58 -4.17 18.22
N GLU A 88 6.53 -4.95 18.44
CA GLU A 88 6.54 -6.35 18.05
C GLU A 88 6.54 -6.51 16.53
N VAL A 89 7.49 -7.30 16.02
CA VAL A 89 7.58 -7.79 14.65
C VAL A 89 7.87 -9.28 14.68
N LYS A 90 7.05 -10.06 13.98
CA LYS A 90 7.19 -11.50 13.92
C LYS A 90 7.67 -11.92 12.53
N GLU A 91 8.89 -12.43 12.42
CA GLU A 91 9.42 -13.00 11.18
C GLU A 91 8.83 -14.38 10.95
N THR A 92 7.60 -14.42 10.48
CA THR A 92 6.87 -15.67 10.23
C THR A 92 7.34 -16.39 8.97
N GLY A 93 7.97 -15.67 8.06
CA GLY A 93 8.23 -16.16 6.72
C GLY A 93 6.95 -16.34 5.90
N LYS A 94 7.12 -16.70 4.63
CA LYS A 94 6.03 -16.87 3.66
C LYS A 94 6.33 -17.98 2.69
N VAL A 95 5.35 -18.85 2.41
CA VAL A 95 5.36 -19.76 1.29
C VAL A 95 4.48 -19.27 0.15
N VAL A 96 4.97 -19.35 -1.09
CA VAL A 96 4.17 -19.10 -2.30
C VAL A 96 3.94 -20.42 -2.98
N VAL A 97 2.67 -20.84 -3.07
CA VAL A 97 2.29 -22.20 -3.47
C VAL A 97 1.57 -22.23 -4.83
N CYS A 98 1.83 -23.26 -5.60
CA CYS A 98 1.12 -23.56 -6.84
C CYS A 98 -0.24 -24.20 -6.51
N GLN A 99 -1.32 -23.70 -7.12
CA GLN A 99 -2.66 -24.25 -6.99
C GLN A 99 -3.00 -25.23 -8.12
N ASP A 100 -2.28 -25.14 -9.24
CA ASP A 100 -2.38 -26.04 -10.38
C ASP A 100 -1.04 -26.09 -11.15
N LYS A 101 -0.95 -26.97 -12.16
CA LYS A 101 0.28 -27.14 -12.95
C LYS A 101 0.67 -25.90 -13.76
N ASN A 102 -0.29 -25.05 -14.13
CA ASN A 102 -0.01 -23.82 -14.87
C ASN A 102 0.68 -22.76 -13.98
N ASP A 103 0.60 -22.91 -12.67
CA ASP A 103 1.26 -22.03 -11.73
C ASP A 103 2.79 -22.27 -11.70
N VAL A 104 3.27 -23.44 -12.06
CA VAL A 104 4.70 -23.81 -11.94
C VAL A 104 5.59 -22.87 -12.76
N THR A 105 5.27 -22.67 -14.04
CA THR A 105 6.04 -21.73 -14.90
C THR A 105 6.01 -20.31 -14.34
N ARG A 106 4.87 -19.87 -13.83
CA ARG A 106 4.73 -18.55 -13.20
C ARG A 106 5.52 -18.43 -11.89
N LEU A 107 5.58 -19.51 -11.12
CA LEU A 107 6.39 -19.58 -9.90
C LEU A 107 7.89 -19.47 -10.23
N MET A 108 8.36 -20.20 -11.28
CA MET A 108 9.75 -20.12 -11.75
C MET A 108 10.13 -18.67 -12.14
N ASN A 109 9.30 -18.01 -12.96
CA ASN A 109 9.53 -16.62 -13.35
C ASN A 109 9.53 -15.68 -12.13
N LEU A 110 8.69 -15.97 -11.11
CA LEU A 110 8.67 -15.22 -9.86
C LEU A 110 9.95 -15.43 -9.05
N PHE A 111 10.46 -16.66 -9.00
CA PHE A 111 11.71 -17.00 -8.35
C PHE A 111 12.89 -16.27 -8.99
N GLU A 112 13.04 -16.38 -10.33
CA GLU A 112 14.09 -15.68 -11.09
C GLU A 112 14.07 -14.16 -10.84
N ARG A 113 12.88 -13.57 -10.82
CA ARG A 113 12.69 -12.17 -10.47
C ARG A 113 13.16 -11.85 -9.06
N GLY A 114 12.86 -12.72 -8.11
CA GLY A 114 13.29 -12.58 -6.73
C GLY A 114 14.80 -12.63 -6.57
N ILE A 115 15.46 -13.54 -7.29
CA ILE A 115 16.92 -13.61 -7.34
C ILE A 115 17.51 -12.33 -7.96
N ALA A 116 16.95 -11.87 -9.09
CA ALA A 116 17.37 -10.60 -9.72
C ALA A 116 17.21 -9.39 -8.79
N ASN A 117 16.21 -9.39 -7.92
CA ASN A 117 16.03 -8.36 -6.87
C ASN A 117 16.96 -8.56 -5.66
N GLY A 118 17.78 -9.61 -5.65
CA GLY A 118 18.67 -9.97 -4.55
C GLY A 118 17.92 -10.33 -3.26
N VAL A 119 16.68 -10.82 -3.36
CA VAL A 119 15.88 -11.23 -2.21
C VAL A 119 16.23 -12.64 -1.78
N GLU A 120 16.35 -12.88 -0.49
CA GLU A 120 16.55 -14.22 0.09
C GLU A 120 15.28 -15.04 -0.05
N ILE A 121 15.30 -15.97 -0.99
CA ILE A 121 14.20 -16.90 -1.28
C ILE A 121 14.78 -18.24 -1.75
N GLU A 122 14.04 -19.30 -1.49
CA GLU A 122 14.38 -20.67 -1.91
C GLU A 122 13.26 -21.23 -2.77
N LEU A 123 13.62 -21.97 -3.84
CA LEU A 123 12.70 -22.76 -4.64
C LEU A 123 12.81 -24.21 -4.21
N LEU A 124 11.72 -24.76 -3.69
CA LEU A 124 11.70 -26.08 -3.04
C LEU A 124 10.65 -26.99 -3.67
N GLU A 125 10.86 -28.29 -3.54
CA GLU A 125 9.93 -29.32 -4.01
C GLU A 125 8.79 -29.55 -3.01
N SER A 126 7.64 -30.02 -3.50
CA SER A 126 6.42 -30.21 -2.69
C SER A 126 6.62 -31.11 -1.46
N ASN A 127 7.52 -32.07 -1.51
CA ASN A 127 7.83 -32.97 -0.38
C ASN A 127 8.48 -32.24 0.80
N GLU A 128 9.09 -31.07 0.59
CA GLU A 128 9.73 -30.26 1.63
C GLU A 128 8.74 -29.35 2.33
N LEU A 129 7.54 -29.13 1.74
CA LEU A 129 6.53 -28.19 2.27
C LEU A 129 6.09 -28.56 3.68
N SER A 130 5.94 -29.87 3.96
CA SER A 130 5.51 -30.35 5.28
C SER A 130 6.47 -29.99 6.42
N ARG A 131 7.76 -29.80 6.12
CA ARG A 131 8.77 -29.37 7.09
C ARG A 131 8.67 -27.85 7.37
N ILE A 132 8.31 -27.06 6.35
CA ILE A 132 8.27 -25.59 6.47
C ILE A 132 6.89 -25.13 6.92
N GLU A 133 5.84 -25.58 6.25
CA GLU A 133 4.45 -25.23 6.53
C GLU A 133 3.52 -26.41 6.27
N PRO A 134 3.33 -27.31 7.27
CA PRO A 134 2.57 -28.55 7.10
C PRO A 134 1.09 -28.33 6.79
N ALA A 135 0.55 -27.14 7.09
CA ALA A 135 -0.83 -26.80 6.81
C ALA A 135 -1.05 -26.31 5.37
N ALA A 136 0.01 -25.96 4.64
CA ALA A 136 -0.11 -25.47 3.26
C ALA A 136 -0.20 -26.63 2.25
N GLN A 137 -0.68 -26.30 1.04
CA GLN A 137 -0.75 -27.23 -0.09
C GLN A 137 -0.12 -26.62 -1.32
N THR A 138 0.66 -27.40 -2.04
CA THR A 138 1.22 -27.01 -3.34
C THR A 138 1.13 -28.14 -4.34
N VAL A 139 1.10 -27.78 -5.62
CA VAL A 139 1.28 -28.71 -6.73
C VAL A 139 2.71 -28.53 -7.23
N ASP A 140 3.55 -29.56 -7.10
CA ASP A 140 4.95 -29.61 -7.56
C ASP A 140 5.90 -28.78 -6.67
N LYS A 141 6.08 -27.48 -6.91
CA LYS A 141 7.07 -26.61 -6.27
C LYS A 141 6.44 -25.49 -5.46
N PHE A 142 7.25 -24.84 -4.61
CA PHE A 142 6.87 -23.61 -3.91
C PHE A 142 8.10 -22.71 -3.67
N ILE A 143 7.88 -21.42 -3.45
CA ILE A 143 8.91 -20.50 -2.98
C ILE A 143 8.79 -20.35 -1.46
N TRP A 144 9.91 -20.49 -0.76
CA TRP A 144 10.07 -20.12 0.63
C TRP A 144 10.76 -18.76 0.74
N SER A 145 10.20 -17.83 1.51
CA SER A 145 10.73 -16.50 1.78
C SER A 145 10.84 -16.30 3.31
N PRO A 146 12.01 -16.55 3.90
CA PRO A 146 12.21 -16.50 5.35
C PRO A 146 12.07 -15.09 5.93
N THR A 147 12.47 -14.06 5.19
CA THR A 147 12.58 -12.67 5.67
C THR A 147 11.25 -11.89 5.68
N THR A 148 10.16 -12.48 5.17
CA THR A 148 8.83 -11.87 5.26
C THR A 148 8.37 -11.84 6.72
N ALA A 149 7.89 -10.68 7.19
CA ALA A 149 7.47 -10.48 8.56
C ALA A 149 6.08 -9.87 8.67
N VAL A 150 5.53 -9.80 9.88
CA VAL A 150 4.26 -9.14 10.21
C VAL A 150 4.48 -8.18 11.36
N GLY A 151 3.90 -6.99 11.28
CA GLY A 151 3.88 -5.98 12.34
C GLY A 151 2.49 -5.38 12.49
N ASN A 152 2.29 -4.54 13.51
CA ASN A 152 1.05 -3.80 13.70
C ASN A 152 1.13 -2.44 12.98
N PRO A 153 0.41 -2.22 11.86
CA PRO A 153 0.52 -0.97 11.11
C PRO A 153 0.18 0.28 11.91
N LYS A 154 -0.79 0.18 12.82
CA LYS A 154 -1.25 1.32 13.62
C LYS A 154 -0.21 1.76 14.65
N GLU A 155 0.42 0.80 15.32
CA GLU A 155 1.45 1.08 16.31
C GLU A 155 2.71 1.63 15.64
N ILE A 156 3.12 1.04 14.51
CA ILE A 156 4.28 1.51 13.76
C ILE A 156 4.08 2.95 13.29
N ILE A 157 2.92 3.29 12.71
CA ILE A 157 2.63 4.66 12.28
C ILE A 157 2.57 5.62 13.44
N LYS A 158 1.94 5.22 14.57
CA LYS A 158 1.92 6.05 15.77
C LYS A 158 3.35 6.37 16.23
N LYS A 159 4.21 5.36 16.32
CA LYS A 159 5.60 5.54 16.75
C LYS A 159 6.44 6.37 15.78
N LEU A 160 6.20 6.26 14.47
CA LEU A 160 6.81 7.15 13.48
C LEU A 160 6.32 8.61 13.66
N ALA A 161 5.02 8.80 13.93
CA ALA A 161 4.48 10.14 14.19
C ALA A 161 5.05 10.75 15.47
N ASP A 162 5.16 9.96 16.55
CA ASP A 162 5.79 10.37 17.80
C ASP A 162 7.25 10.82 17.51
N LYS A 163 8.02 10.00 16.79
CA LYS A 163 9.40 10.35 16.38
C LYS A 163 9.47 11.66 15.59
N PHE A 164 8.56 11.89 14.64
CA PHE A 164 8.52 13.13 13.88
C PHE A 164 8.29 14.34 14.79
N THR A 165 7.38 14.22 15.76
CA THR A 165 7.12 15.27 16.75
C THR A 165 8.32 15.50 17.68
N ASP A 166 8.96 14.44 18.17
CA ASP A 166 10.15 14.51 19.02
C ASP A 166 11.33 15.22 18.32
N MET A 167 11.37 15.14 16.97
CA MET A 167 12.36 15.86 16.15
C MET A 167 11.98 17.34 15.87
N GLY A 168 10.85 17.84 16.42
CA GLY A 168 10.39 19.22 16.23
C GLY A 168 9.41 19.38 15.05
N GLY A 169 8.94 18.31 14.43
CA GLY A 169 7.93 18.34 13.39
C GLY A 169 6.53 18.69 13.92
N LEU A 170 5.75 19.38 13.12
CA LEU A 170 4.43 19.85 13.48
C LEU A 170 3.33 19.09 12.73
N PHE A 171 2.21 18.79 13.40
CA PHE A 171 1.00 18.26 12.79
C PHE A 171 -0.16 19.24 12.85
N ARG A 172 -0.95 19.28 11.76
CA ARG A 172 -2.26 19.94 11.72
C ARG A 172 -3.29 18.94 11.20
N PHE A 173 -4.09 18.42 12.09
CA PHE A 173 -5.18 17.50 11.80
C PHE A 173 -6.50 18.23 11.59
N ASN A 174 -7.56 17.51 11.15
CA ASN A 174 -8.88 18.07 10.81
C ASN A 174 -8.81 19.20 9.77
N SER A 175 -7.85 19.12 8.87
CA SER A 175 -7.52 20.19 7.93
C SER A 175 -7.52 19.70 6.49
N ARG A 176 -8.67 19.75 5.85
CA ARG A 176 -8.79 19.51 4.41
C ARG A 176 -8.28 20.73 3.66
N VAL A 177 -7.40 20.50 2.70
CA VAL A 177 -6.74 21.58 1.95
C VAL A 177 -6.96 21.48 0.44
N LYS A 178 -6.74 22.60 -0.25
CA LYS A 178 -6.63 22.72 -1.68
C LYS A 178 -5.29 23.35 -2.05
N LEU A 179 -4.83 23.10 -3.28
CA LEU A 179 -3.68 23.79 -3.86
C LEU A 179 -4.19 24.92 -4.77
N ILE A 180 -3.62 26.10 -4.62
CA ILE A 180 -3.96 27.26 -5.44
C ILE A 180 -2.71 27.86 -6.08
N ASN A 181 -2.78 28.17 -7.39
CA ASN A 181 -1.73 28.88 -8.08
C ASN A 181 -1.85 30.38 -7.84
N LYS A 182 -0.77 31.02 -7.37
CA LYS A 182 -0.70 32.46 -7.19
C LYS A 182 0.70 32.98 -7.55
N ASN A 183 0.80 33.90 -8.49
CA ASN A 183 2.05 34.53 -8.87
C ASN A 183 3.20 33.54 -9.17
N ASN A 184 2.90 32.49 -9.92
CA ASN A 184 3.84 31.39 -10.27
C ASN A 184 4.31 30.52 -9.11
N GLU A 185 3.71 30.63 -7.93
CA GLU A 185 3.92 29.82 -6.76
C GLU A 185 2.62 29.06 -6.41
N VAL A 186 2.74 27.91 -5.78
CA VAL A 186 1.61 27.16 -5.24
C VAL A 186 1.49 27.45 -3.75
N LEU A 187 0.29 27.82 -3.32
CA LEU A 187 -0.09 27.99 -1.91
C LEU A 187 -1.06 26.88 -1.50
N ILE A 188 -1.18 26.68 -0.20
CA ILE A 188 -2.14 25.76 0.40
C ILE A 188 -3.26 26.56 1.05
N GLU A 189 -4.49 26.35 0.60
CA GLU A 189 -5.70 26.94 1.19
C GLU A 189 -6.39 25.90 2.09
N GLY A 190 -6.58 26.26 3.34
CA GLY A 190 -7.39 25.54 4.31
C GLY A 190 -8.60 26.34 4.75
N ASP A 191 -9.35 25.82 5.72
CA ASP A 191 -10.49 26.52 6.29
C ASP A 191 -10.02 27.65 7.21
N GLY A 192 -10.16 28.90 6.72
CA GLY A 192 -9.79 30.11 7.45
C GLY A 192 -8.29 30.45 7.45
N TYR A 193 -7.43 29.76 6.70
CA TYR A 193 -5.99 30.06 6.63
C TYR A 193 -5.41 29.82 5.23
N ILE A 194 -4.27 30.46 4.96
CA ILE A 194 -3.43 30.22 3.78
C ILE A 194 -2.01 29.92 4.25
N LEU A 195 -1.38 28.88 3.69
CA LEU A 195 0.01 28.55 3.96
C LEU A 195 0.85 28.77 2.71
N SER A 196 2.04 29.32 2.92
CA SER A 196 3.15 29.33 1.98
C SER A 196 4.25 28.39 2.48
N ALA A 197 4.95 27.74 1.56
CA ALA A 197 6.10 26.89 1.89
C ALA A 197 7.13 26.99 0.78
N THR A 198 8.42 26.94 1.16
CA THR A 198 9.51 26.82 0.17
C THR A 198 9.27 25.61 -0.72
N SER A 199 8.83 24.47 -0.13
CA SER A 199 8.41 23.30 -0.89
C SER A 199 7.20 22.63 -0.26
N ILE A 200 6.26 22.22 -1.11
CA ILE A 200 5.06 21.46 -0.76
C ILE A 200 5.25 20.02 -1.21
N ILE A 201 4.88 19.05 -0.39
CA ILE A 201 4.92 17.63 -0.75
C ILE A 201 3.51 17.06 -0.67
N ASN A 202 2.96 16.71 -1.83
CA ASN A 202 1.65 16.08 -1.92
C ASN A 202 1.80 14.56 -1.78
N SER A 203 1.59 14.03 -0.59
CA SER A 203 1.53 12.61 -0.25
C SER A 203 0.13 12.19 0.22
N ALA A 204 -0.92 12.80 -0.35
CA ALA A 204 -2.32 12.65 0.04
C ALA A 204 -2.97 11.30 -0.37
N GLY A 205 -2.19 10.29 -0.75
CA GLY A 205 -2.67 8.94 -1.07
C GLY A 205 -3.73 8.94 -2.17
N ALA A 206 -4.95 8.48 -1.87
CA ALA A 206 -6.04 8.41 -2.84
C ALA A 206 -6.46 9.79 -3.43
N TYR A 207 -6.10 10.87 -2.77
CA TYR A 207 -6.41 12.24 -3.20
C TYR A 207 -5.24 12.94 -3.89
N ALA A 208 -4.06 12.31 -3.97
CA ALA A 208 -2.85 12.94 -4.50
C ALA A 208 -3.01 13.42 -5.95
N SER A 209 -3.59 12.61 -6.84
CA SER A 209 -3.84 12.99 -8.24
C SER A 209 -4.88 14.12 -8.35
N GLU A 210 -5.81 14.19 -7.43
CA GLU A 210 -6.81 15.26 -7.39
C GLU A 210 -6.21 16.62 -7.03
N LEU A 211 -5.33 16.64 -6.02
CA LEU A 211 -4.58 17.84 -5.64
C LEU A 211 -3.62 18.28 -6.74
N ALA A 212 -2.93 17.35 -7.40
CA ALA A 212 -2.02 17.65 -8.48
C ALA A 212 -2.74 18.35 -9.66
N LYS A 213 -3.94 17.90 -10.02
CA LYS A 213 -4.76 18.50 -11.07
C LYS A 213 -5.19 19.93 -10.77
N GLN A 214 -5.30 20.34 -9.49
CA GLN A 214 -5.64 21.71 -9.12
C GLN A 214 -4.57 22.71 -9.55
N VAL A 215 -3.35 22.23 -9.74
CA VAL A 215 -2.19 23.04 -10.16
C VAL A 215 -1.65 22.66 -11.55
N GLY A 216 -2.42 21.88 -12.31
CA GLY A 216 -2.12 21.59 -13.72
C GLY A 216 -1.28 20.33 -13.96
N VAL A 217 -1.05 19.49 -12.93
CA VAL A 217 -0.18 18.31 -13.04
C VAL A 217 -1.00 17.02 -13.06
N GLY A 218 -0.62 16.04 -13.90
CA GLY A 218 -1.12 14.68 -13.87
C GLY A 218 -2.58 14.54 -14.36
N HIS A 219 -2.98 15.31 -15.38
CA HIS A 219 -4.31 15.22 -15.97
C HIS A 219 -4.60 13.83 -16.56
N GLU A 220 -3.57 13.14 -17.02
CA GLU A 220 -3.59 11.76 -17.54
C GLU A 220 -3.88 10.72 -16.47
N TYR A 221 -3.72 11.02 -15.19
CA TYR A 221 -3.85 10.06 -14.09
C TYR A 221 -5.20 10.16 -13.39
N VAL A 222 -5.88 9.05 -13.27
CA VAL A 222 -7.15 8.93 -12.51
C VAL A 222 -7.03 7.83 -11.47
N CYS A 223 -7.49 8.10 -10.25
CA CYS A 223 -7.54 7.10 -9.20
C CYS A 223 -8.73 6.16 -9.41
N LEU A 224 -8.47 4.86 -9.54
CA LEU A 224 -9.46 3.78 -9.48
C LEU A 224 -9.27 3.05 -8.15
N PRO A 225 -10.17 3.23 -7.17
CA PRO A 225 -10.05 2.59 -5.88
C PRO A 225 -10.45 1.12 -5.94
N PHE A 226 -9.70 0.25 -5.22
CA PHE A 226 -10.02 -1.16 -5.06
C PHE A 226 -10.19 -1.50 -3.58
N LEU A 227 -11.36 -2.06 -3.23
CA LEU A 227 -11.67 -2.51 -1.89
C LEU A 227 -10.95 -3.83 -1.59
N GLY A 228 -10.08 -3.79 -0.61
CA GLY A 228 -9.42 -4.95 -0.02
C GLY A 228 -10.13 -5.38 1.26
N ALA A 229 -11.12 -6.25 1.13
CA ALA A 229 -11.84 -6.81 2.27
C ALA A 229 -11.13 -8.04 2.82
N TYR A 230 -11.14 -8.19 4.12
CA TYR A 230 -10.58 -9.31 4.85
C TYR A 230 -11.61 -9.94 5.79
N ARG A 231 -11.42 -11.23 6.07
CA ARG A 231 -12.04 -11.93 7.20
C ARG A 231 -10.96 -12.38 8.18
N LYS A 232 -11.26 -12.33 9.46
CA LYS A 232 -10.40 -12.85 10.52
C LYS A 232 -11.12 -13.91 11.34
N SER A 233 -10.35 -14.77 11.96
CA SER A 233 -10.80 -15.74 12.95
C SER A 233 -9.69 -15.95 13.97
N GLU A 234 -10.04 -16.46 15.15
CA GLU A 234 -9.06 -16.91 16.12
C GLU A 234 -8.16 -17.98 15.51
N PHE A 235 -6.89 -17.96 15.87
CA PHE A 235 -5.96 -18.99 15.46
C PHE A 235 -6.26 -20.29 16.22
N VAL A 236 -6.47 -21.37 15.47
CA VAL A 236 -6.70 -22.70 16.05
C VAL A 236 -5.58 -23.65 15.67
N ALA A 237 -5.40 -24.71 16.46
CA ALA A 237 -4.42 -25.74 16.18
C ALA A 237 -4.59 -26.27 14.75
N GLY A 238 -3.49 -26.38 14.02
CA GLY A 238 -3.49 -26.79 12.61
C GLY A 238 -3.60 -25.65 11.60
N ASN A 239 -3.94 -24.41 11.98
CA ASN A 239 -3.86 -23.27 11.06
C ASN A 239 -2.41 -23.03 10.61
N PRO A 240 -2.21 -22.47 9.40
CA PRO A 240 -0.86 -22.15 8.90
C PRO A 240 -0.10 -21.25 9.88
N LYS A 241 1.13 -21.62 10.20
CA LYS A 241 2.04 -20.82 11.04
C LYS A 241 2.79 -19.76 10.22
N ARG A 242 2.90 -19.97 8.92
CA ARG A 242 3.52 -19.07 7.95
C ARG A 242 2.45 -18.36 7.14
N LEU A 243 2.83 -17.32 6.44
CA LEU A 243 1.97 -16.70 5.45
C LEU A 243 1.89 -17.62 4.22
N VAL A 244 0.68 -17.96 3.77
CA VAL A 244 0.48 -18.82 2.59
C VAL A 244 -0.17 -18.03 1.48
N TYR A 245 0.58 -17.83 0.39
CA TYR A 245 0.17 -17.02 -0.76
C TYR A 245 0.06 -17.88 -2.01
N PRO A 246 -0.88 -17.62 -2.91
CA PRO A 246 -0.89 -18.22 -4.25
C PRO A 246 0.18 -17.58 -5.14
N VAL A 247 0.57 -18.27 -6.18
CA VAL A 247 1.31 -17.68 -7.31
C VAL A 247 0.44 -16.57 -7.90
N PRO A 248 0.98 -15.35 -8.15
CA PRO A 248 0.24 -14.26 -8.78
C PRO A 248 -0.29 -14.63 -10.16
N ASN A 249 -1.53 -14.27 -10.44
CA ASN A 249 -2.10 -14.42 -11.77
C ASN A 249 -1.78 -13.16 -12.60
N PRO A 250 -1.14 -13.26 -13.78
CA PRO A 250 -0.79 -12.10 -14.60
C PRO A 250 -1.99 -11.24 -15.03
N ILE A 251 -3.17 -11.87 -15.16
CA ILE A 251 -4.41 -11.17 -15.54
C ILE A 251 -4.95 -10.28 -14.39
N ASN A 252 -4.57 -10.60 -13.15
CA ASN A 252 -4.95 -9.82 -11.97
C ASN A 252 -3.74 -9.04 -11.47
N PRO A 253 -3.75 -7.70 -11.53
CA PRO A 253 -2.64 -6.86 -11.08
C PRO A 253 -2.40 -6.93 -9.56
N PHE A 254 -3.24 -7.67 -8.83
CA PHE A 254 -3.18 -7.80 -7.38
C PHE A 254 -2.82 -9.22 -6.95
N LEU A 255 -2.20 -9.32 -5.77
CA LEU A 255 -1.99 -10.60 -5.11
C LEU A 255 -3.35 -11.23 -4.78
N GLY A 256 -3.49 -12.50 -5.07
CA GLY A 256 -4.71 -13.27 -4.79
C GLY A 256 -5.00 -13.40 -3.28
N VAL A 257 -6.17 -13.97 -2.97
CA VAL A 257 -6.55 -14.28 -1.59
C VAL A 257 -5.48 -15.18 -0.96
N HIS A 258 -5.01 -14.80 0.22
CA HIS A 258 -3.96 -15.47 0.97
C HIS A 258 -4.27 -15.51 2.47
N THR A 259 -3.49 -16.27 3.23
CA THR A 259 -3.57 -16.28 4.69
C THR A 259 -2.48 -15.41 5.29
N THR A 260 -2.82 -14.71 6.37
CA THR A 260 -1.88 -13.89 7.13
C THR A 260 -2.14 -14.08 8.62
N ASN A 261 -1.13 -14.48 9.37
CA ASN A 261 -1.21 -14.50 10.83
C ASN A 261 -0.99 -13.08 11.36
N THR A 262 -1.69 -12.72 12.40
CA THR A 262 -1.51 -11.45 13.11
C THR A 262 -0.61 -11.63 14.32
N LEU A 263 -0.21 -10.52 14.93
CA LEU A 263 0.48 -10.53 16.23
C LEU A 263 -0.45 -10.93 17.40
N SER A 264 -1.76 -10.83 17.22
CA SER A 264 -2.80 -11.13 18.23
C SER A 264 -3.39 -12.53 18.08
N ASP A 265 -2.62 -13.50 17.60
CA ASP A 265 -3.04 -14.89 17.43
C ASP A 265 -4.38 -15.05 16.67
N GLU A 266 -4.54 -14.25 15.62
CA GLU A 266 -5.64 -14.36 14.69
C GLU A 266 -5.11 -14.74 13.31
N ILE A 267 -5.90 -15.50 12.54
CA ILE A 267 -5.67 -15.72 11.13
C ILE A 267 -6.58 -14.82 10.29
N LYS A 268 -5.99 -14.11 9.34
CA LYS A 268 -6.72 -13.32 8.33
C LYS A 268 -6.69 -14.00 6.99
N ILE A 269 -7.81 -13.93 6.25
CA ILE A 269 -7.91 -14.33 4.84
C ILE A 269 -8.38 -13.15 3.99
N GLY A 270 -7.81 -13.01 2.82
CA GLY A 270 -8.00 -11.90 1.91
C GLY A 270 -6.65 -11.44 1.33
N PRO A 271 -6.59 -10.20 0.83
CA PRO A 271 -7.71 -9.30 0.56
C PRO A 271 -8.47 -9.67 -0.70
N THR A 272 -9.64 -9.09 -0.87
CA THR A 272 -10.27 -8.92 -2.18
C THR A 272 -9.60 -7.76 -2.93
N ALA A 273 -9.95 -7.59 -4.21
CA ALA A 273 -9.54 -6.45 -5.03
C ALA A 273 -10.74 -5.98 -5.88
N PHE A 274 -11.85 -5.68 -5.22
CA PHE A 274 -13.08 -5.27 -5.87
C PHE A 274 -13.05 -3.77 -6.21
N PRO A 275 -13.26 -3.36 -7.48
CA PRO A 275 -13.29 -1.95 -7.83
C PRO A 275 -14.50 -1.28 -7.19
N VAL A 276 -14.29 -0.12 -6.56
CA VAL A 276 -15.33 0.70 -5.91
C VAL A 276 -15.25 2.13 -6.41
N ILE A 277 -16.34 2.90 -6.22
CA ILE A 277 -16.43 4.27 -6.72
C ILE A 277 -15.70 5.24 -5.80
N GLY A 278 -15.95 5.13 -4.49
CA GLY A 278 -15.47 6.08 -3.50
C GLY A 278 -14.05 5.75 -3.01
N LYS A 279 -13.22 6.78 -2.84
CA LYS A 279 -11.85 6.67 -2.30
C LYS A 279 -11.82 6.26 -0.81
N GLU A 280 -12.96 6.36 -0.13
CA GLU A 280 -13.18 5.98 1.27
C GLU A 280 -14.34 5.00 1.44
N GLN A 281 -14.74 4.33 0.38
CA GLN A 281 -15.82 3.34 0.39
C GLN A 281 -15.35 2.03 1.01
N TYR A 282 -15.24 1.99 2.34
CA TYR A 282 -14.80 0.81 3.11
C TYR A 282 -15.89 -0.24 3.28
N LYS A 283 -17.16 0.15 3.09
CA LYS A 283 -18.33 -0.72 3.03
C LYS A 283 -19.07 -0.49 1.73
N PHE A 284 -19.82 -1.49 1.29
CA PHE A 284 -20.54 -1.43 0.02
C PHE A 284 -21.52 -0.24 -0.08
N LEU A 285 -22.13 0.13 1.03
CA LEU A 285 -23.11 1.23 1.13
C LEU A 285 -22.52 2.58 1.57
N ASP A 286 -21.19 2.67 1.75
CA ASP A 286 -20.58 3.98 2.01
C ASP A 286 -20.74 4.88 0.78
N GLY A 287 -20.96 6.17 1.03
CA GLY A 287 -21.22 7.14 -0.03
C GLY A 287 -20.01 7.45 -0.90
N PHE A 288 -20.29 8.05 -2.04
CA PHE A 288 -19.32 8.61 -2.97
C PHE A 288 -19.88 9.94 -3.52
N ASN A 289 -19.01 10.79 -4.05
CA ASN A 289 -19.42 12.05 -4.65
C ASN A 289 -19.40 11.97 -6.19
N ALA A 290 -19.98 12.98 -6.85
CA ALA A 290 -20.10 13.05 -8.31
C ALA A 290 -18.73 13.02 -9.02
N LYS A 291 -17.69 13.61 -8.43
CA LYS A 291 -16.33 13.60 -8.98
C LYS A 291 -15.73 12.20 -8.95
N GLU A 292 -15.91 11.46 -7.86
CA GLU A 292 -15.45 10.07 -7.72
C GLU A 292 -16.19 9.16 -8.72
N LEU A 293 -17.49 9.36 -8.92
CA LEU A 293 -18.25 8.64 -9.94
C LEU A 293 -17.72 8.92 -11.37
N ARG A 294 -17.41 10.17 -11.68
CA ARG A 294 -16.79 10.55 -12.95
C ARG A 294 -15.42 9.89 -13.14
N ASP A 295 -14.56 9.95 -12.11
CA ASP A 295 -13.24 9.35 -12.14
C ASP A 295 -13.31 7.84 -12.33
N PHE A 296 -14.22 7.16 -11.62
CA PHE A 296 -14.51 5.73 -11.77
C PHE A 296 -14.97 5.39 -13.20
N TYR A 297 -15.89 6.17 -13.75
CA TYR A 297 -16.36 5.98 -15.14
C TYR A 297 -15.23 6.16 -16.15
N LEU A 298 -14.41 7.20 -16.02
CA LEU A 298 -13.28 7.44 -16.92
C LEU A 298 -12.26 6.30 -16.84
N ALA A 299 -11.86 5.88 -15.64
CA ALA A 299 -10.91 4.80 -15.44
C ALA A 299 -11.43 3.47 -16.02
N THR A 300 -12.67 3.09 -15.69
CA THR A 300 -13.26 1.83 -16.17
C THR A 300 -13.47 1.83 -17.68
N LYS A 301 -13.99 2.92 -18.27
CA LYS A 301 -14.13 3.08 -19.72
C LYS A 301 -12.78 2.99 -20.44
N THR A 302 -11.72 3.54 -19.87
CA THR A 302 -10.36 3.47 -20.41
C THR A 302 -9.84 2.04 -20.40
N LEU A 303 -9.98 1.34 -19.28
CA LEU A 303 -9.53 -0.05 -19.15
C LEU A 303 -10.36 -1.04 -19.99
N LEU A 304 -11.65 -0.77 -20.24
CA LEU A 304 -12.47 -1.56 -21.16
C LEU A 304 -12.00 -1.49 -22.63
N LYS A 305 -11.25 -0.44 -22.98
CA LYS A 305 -10.65 -0.25 -24.31
C LYS A 305 -9.19 -0.72 -24.36
N SER A 306 -8.73 -1.40 -23.35
CA SER A 306 -7.34 -1.86 -23.19
C SER A 306 -7.31 -3.35 -22.97
N ASP A 307 -6.32 -4.02 -23.58
CA ASP A 307 -6.06 -5.45 -23.35
C ASP A 307 -5.22 -5.69 -22.08
N SER A 308 -4.83 -4.63 -21.37
CA SER A 308 -3.93 -4.73 -20.22
C SER A 308 -4.58 -5.39 -19.00
N VAL A 309 -5.88 -5.20 -18.79
CA VAL A 309 -6.63 -5.78 -17.66
C VAL A 309 -8.07 -6.05 -18.07
N ASN A 310 -8.54 -7.28 -17.86
CA ASN A 310 -9.96 -7.60 -17.99
C ASN A 310 -10.73 -7.10 -16.75
N ILE A 311 -11.07 -5.80 -16.74
CA ILE A 311 -11.72 -5.15 -15.58
C ILE A 311 -13.08 -5.76 -15.22
N LEU A 312 -13.87 -6.20 -16.20
CA LEU A 312 -15.17 -6.85 -15.96
C LEU A 312 -15.00 -8.24 -15.35
N GLY A 313 -14.07 -9.03 -15.90
CA GLY A 313 -13.72 -10.34 -15.35
C GLY A 313 -13.16 -10.22 -13.93
N LEU A 314 -12.33 -9.20 -13.67
CA LEU A 314 -11.82 -8.89 -12.35
C LEU A 314 -12.96 -8.53 -11.39
N ALA A 315 -13.83 -7.59 -11.74
CA ALA A 315 -14.96 -7.17 -10.92
C ALA A 315 -15.89 -8.37 -10.58
N LYS A 316 -16.21 -9.22 -11.56
CA LYS A 316 -17.02 -10.43 -11.34
C LYS A 316 -16.33 -11.41 -10.40
N SER A 317 -15.05 -11.71 -10.62
CA SER A 317 -14.29 -12.67 -9.80
C SER A 317 -14.04 -12.16 -8.37
N GLU A 318 -13.85 -10.87 -8.20
CA GLU A 318 -13.60 -10.27 -6.89
C GLU A 318 -14.92 -9.99 -6.14
N GLY A 319 -15.99 -9.62 -6.83
CA GLY A 319 -17.32 -9.38 -6.24
C GLY A 319 -17.85 -10.60 -5.50
N ILE A 320 -17.67 -11.80 -6.06
CA ILE A 320 -18.06 -13.05 -5.38
C ILE A 320 -17.30 -13.25 -4.08
N LYS A 321 -16.04 -12.81 -3.99
CA LYS A 321 -15.18 -12.96 -2.79
C LYS A 321 -15.52 -11.98 -1.67
N LEU A 322 -16.39 -10.99 -1.90
CA LEU A 322 -16.92 -10.15 -0.82
C LEU A 322 -17.81 -10.96 0.15
N PHE A 323 -18.36 -12.08 -0.33
CA PHE A 323 -19.14 -12.99 0.51
C PHE A 323 -18.22 -13.96 1.27
N LYS A 324 -18.59 -14.26 2.52
CA LYS A 324 -17.82 -15.11 3.45
C LYS A 324 -17.44 -16.46 2.85
N ARG A 325 -18.42 -17.26 2.39
CA ARG A 325 -18.18 -18.63 1.91
C ARG A 325 -17.26 -18.71 0.69
N PRO A 326 -17.44 -17.93 -0.39
CA PRO A 326 -16.55 -17.93 -1.55
C PRO A 326 -15.11 -17.52 -1.18
N LEU A 327 -14.94 -16.52 -0.30
CA LEU A 327 -13.62 -16.08 0.13
C LEU A 327 -12.87 -17.20 0.87
N ILE A 328 -13.54 -17.87 1.83
CA ILE A 328 -12.95 -18.99 2.58
C ILE A 328 -12.65 -20.17 1.64
N LYS A 329 -13.57 -20.52 0.72
CA LYS A 329 -13.34 -21.57 -0.28
C LYS A 329 -12.10 -21.27 -1.14
N LYS A 330 -11.87 -20.00 -1.49
CA LYS A 330 -10.66 -19.62 -2.24
C LYS A 330 -9.40 -19.79 -1.39
N ALA A 331 -9.42 -19.40 -0.12
CA ALA A 331 -8.30 -19.60 0.80
C ALA A 331 -8.02 -21.09 1.11
N LYS A 332 -9.06 -21.92 1.16
CA LYS A 332 -8.92 -23.39 1.33
C LYS A 332 -8.15 -24.09 0.22
N ARG A 333 -7.99 -23.47 -0.94
CA ARG A 333 -7.11 -24.00 -2.00
C ARG A 333 -5.63 -23.87 -1.67
N LEU A 334 -5.28 -23.08 -0.66
CA LEU A 334 -3.90 -22.88 -0.19
C LEU A 334 -3.57 -23.76 1.01
N THR A 335 -4.61 -24.16 1.77
CA THR A 335 -4.45 -24.89 3.03
C THR A 335 -5.71 -25.67 3.40
N ASN A 336 -5.55 -26.90 3.85
CA ASN A 336 -6.67 -27.72 4.34
C ASN A 336 -7.15 -27.30 5.75
N ALA A 337 -6.37 -26.48 6.44
CA ALA A 337 -6.57 -26.18 7.86
C ALA A 337 -7.62 -25.11 8.17
N LEU A 338 -8.27 -24.53 7.14
CA LEU A 338 -9.33 -23.54 7.36
C LEU A 338 -10.70 -24.22 7.39
N ASP A 339 -11.45 -24.02 8.48
CA ASP A 339 -12.82 -24.51 8.60
C ASP A 339 -13.83 -23.41 8.19
N LEU A 340 -14.82 -23.80 7.36
CA LEU A 340 -15.96 -22.95 6.97
C LEU A 340 -16.86 -22.62 8.16
N ASN A 341 -16.94 -23.51 9.15
CA ASN A 341 -17.79 -23.40 10.34
C ASN A 341 -17.13 -22.58 11.45
N GLN A 342 -15.81 -22.33 11.35
CA GLN A 342 -15.10 -21.44 12.27
C GLN A 342 -15.75 -20.05 12.29
N LYS A 343 -15.71 -19.36 13.42
CA LYS A 343 -16.26 -18.01 13.57
C LYS A 343 -15.39 -17.00 12.80
N TRP A 344 -15.83 -16.66 11.59
CA TRP A 344 -15.18 -15.65 10.76
C TRP A 344 -15.87 -14.31 10.91
N GLU A 345 -15.11 -13.29 11.28
CA GLU A 345 -15.55 -11.91 11.45
C GLU A 345 -15.00 -11.00 10.34
N ASN A 346 -15.63 -9.85 10.14
CA ASN A 346 -15.08 -8.82 9.28
C ASN A 346 -13.83 -8.22 9.92
N TYR A 347 -12.77 -8.06 9.13
CA TYR A 347 -11.62 -7.25 9.50
C TYR A 347 -11.71 -5.89 8.77
N PRO A 348 -11.20 -4.80 9.34
CA PRO A 348 -11.22 -3.49 8.70
C PRO A 348 -10.65 -3.54 7.28
N ALA A 349 -11.48 -3.17 6.32
CA ALA A 349 -11.10 -3.14 4.92
C ALA A 349 -10.16 -1.95 4.63
N GLY A 350 -9.31 -2.10 3.62
CA GLY A 350 -8.48 -1.03 3.08
C GLY A 350 -8.87 -0.68 1.64
N ILE A 351 -8.53 0.52 1.21
CA ILE A 351 -8.65 0.95 -0.19
C ILE A 351 -7.25 1.03 -0.80
N ARG A 352 -7.06 0.34 -1.92
CA ARG A 352 -5.89 0.52 -2.78
C ARG A 352 -6.23 1.60 -3.80
N ALA A 353 -5.62 2.75 -3.65
CA ALA A 353 -5.77 3.90 -4.54
C ALA A 353 -4.92 3.73 -5.79
N GLN A 354 -5.34 2.85 -6.69
CA GLN A 354 -4.57 2.52 -7.88
C GLN A 354 -4.75 3.61 -8.94
N ILE A 355 -3.66 4.00 -9.60
CA ILE A 355 -3.71 4.99 -10.69
C ILE A 355 -3.90 4.27 -12.02
N VAL A 356 -4.83 4.79 -12.82
CA VAL A 356 -5.01 4.47 -14.23
C VAL A 356 -4.50 5.64 -15.06
N ASN A 357 -3.64 5.37 -16.00
CA ASN A 357 -3.18 6.32 -17.00
C ASN A 357 -4.15 6.31 -18.18
N LEU A 358 -4.79 7.43 -18.45
CA LEU A 358 -5.83 7.54 -19.47
C LEU A 358 -5.26 7.52 -20.89
N ASP A 359 -4.02 7.98 -21.07
CA ASP A 359 -3.36 8.07 -22.37
C ASP A 359 -2.80 6.70 -22.79
N THR A 360 -2.06 6.04 -21.91
CA THR A 360 -1.49 4.71 -22.17
C THR A 360 -2.47 3.58 -21.94
N LYS A 361 -3.61 3.86 -21.30
CA LYS A 361 -4.73 2.92 -20.98
C LYS A 361 -4.29 1.74 -20.11
N VAL A 362 -3.38 1.95 -19.19
CA VAL A 362 -2.87 0.92 -18.28
C VAL A 362 -3.07 1.31 -16.82
N ILE A 363 -3.08 0.31 -15.95
CA ILE A 363 -2.92 0.52 -14.52
C ILE A 363 -1.43 0.73 -14.24
N GLU A 364 -1.10 1.85 -13.61
CA GLU A 364 0.28 2.16 -13.26
C GLU A 364 0.78 1.23 -12.15
N MET A 365 1.83 0.47 -12.43
CA MET A 365 2.30 -0.56 -11.53
C MET A 365 3.43 -0.10 -10.61
N ASP A 366 4.14 0.99 -10.94
CA ASP A 366 5.24 1.51 -10.13
C ASP A 366 4.87 2.83 -9.43
N TYR A 367 5.78 3.34 -8.60
CA TYR A 367 5.63 4.66 -7.97
C TYR A 367 5.73 5.78 -8.99
N ILE A 368 4.90 6.80 -8.83
CA ILE A 368 4.92 7.99 -9.69
C ILE A 368 5.23 9.20 -8.82
N VAL A 369 6.34 9.86 -9.12
CA VAL A 369 6.74 11.14 -8.51
C VAL A 369 6.86 12.18 -9.62
N ARG A 370 6.23 13.33 -9.42
CA ARG A 370 6.26 14.47 -10.33
C ARG A 370 6.54 15.75 -9.54
N SER A 371 7.34 16.63 -10.11
CA SER A 371 7.61 17.95 -9.53
C SER A 371 7.23 19.05 -10.51
N ASP A 372 6.54 20.06 -10.01
CA ASP A 372 6.21 21.28 -10.74
C ASP A 372 6.19 22.45 -9.76
N LYS A 373 6.75 23.60 -10.18
CA LYS A 373 6.91 24.79 -9.32
C LYS A 373 7.57 24.41 -7.98
N ASN A 374 6.93 24.75 -6.88
CA ASN A 374 7.37 24.40 -5.51
C ASN A 374 6.70 23.15 -4.96
N VAL A 375 6.11 22.27 -5.79
CA VAL A 375 5.38 21.07 -5.33
C VAL A 375 6.01 19.78 -5.85
N VAL A 376 6.21 18.83 -4.95
CA VAL A 376 6.51 17.43 -5.26
C VAL A 376 5.24 16.60 -5.05
N HIS A 377 4.75 15.93 -6.09
CA HIS A 377 3.56 15.10 -6.05
C HIS A 377 3.92 13.61 -6.07
N ILE A 378 3.43 12.85 -5.09
CA ILE A 378 3.55 11.39 -5.01
C ILE A 378 2.20 10.80 -5.39
N LEU A 379 2.03 10.40 -6.65
CA LEU A 379 0.73 10.09 -7.23
C LEU A 379 0.32 8.63 -7.09
N ASN A 380 1.27 7.69 -7.06
CA ASN A 380 1.01 6.26 -6.99
C ASN A 380 1.95 5.58 -5.99
N ALA A 381 1.65 5.68 -4.70
CA ALA A 381 2.42 5.04 -3.62
C ALA A 381 1.65 3.87 -2.99
N VAL A 382 1.04 3.03 -3.82
CA VAL A 382 0.33 1.82 -3.39
C VAL A 382 1.29 0.70 -2.97
N SER A 383 0.76 -0.45 -2.55
CA SER A 383 1.60 -1.59 -2.12
C SER A 383 2.79 -1.83 -3.08
N PRO A 384 4.02 -1.94 -2.56
CA PRO A 384 4.43 -2.12 -1.16
C PRO A 384 4.78 -0.81 -0.42
N GLY A 385 4.15 0.32 -0.74
CA GLY A 385 4.48 1.64 -0.20
C GLY A 385 4.60 1.71 1.33
N TRP A 386 3.88 0.84 2.06
CA TRP A 386 4.02 0.74 3.51
C TRP A 386 5.38 0.14 3.90
N THR A 387 5.76 -0.99 3.34
CA THR A 387 7.08 -1.62 3.57
C THR A 387 8.22 -0.72 3.10
N SER A 388 8.07 -0.10 1.93
CA SER A 388 9.12 0.71 1.27
C SER A 388 9.25 2.12 1.83
N SER A 389 8.42 2.54 2.78
CA SER A 389 8.22 3.94 3.15
C SER A 389 9.51 4.69 3.51
N ILE A 390 10.40 4.10 4.30
CA ILE A 390 11.62 4.76 4.77
C ILE A 390 12.62 4.99 3.61
N PRO A 391 13.09 3.96 2.89
CA PRO A 391 14.07 4.18 1.82
C PRO A 391 13.47 4.94 0.62
N PHE A 392 12.17 4.80 0.33
CA PHE A 392 11.51 5.58 -0.72
C PHE A 392 11.46 7.07 -0.35
N SER A 393 11.15 7.40 0.90
CA SER A 393 11.14 8.78 1.37
C SER A 393 12.55 9.41 1.31
N ARG A 394 13.57 8.68 1.71
CA ARG A 394 14.95 9.10 1.59
C ARG A 394 15.31 9.39 0.13
N TRP A 395 15.00 8.47 -0.76
CA TRP A 395 15.25 8.65 -2.19
C TRP A 395 14.52 9.88 -2.76
N ILE A 396 13.28 10.15 -2.34
CA ILE A 396 12.55 11.36 -2.76
C ILE A 396 13.30 12.61 -2.31
N VAL A 397 13.71 12.69 -1.06
CA VAL A 397 14.43 13.85 -0.53
C VAL A 397 15.75 14.07 -1.27
N GLU A 398 16.49 13.00 -1.54
CA GLU A 398 17.79 13.07 -2.23
C GLU A 398 17.70 13.36 -3.75
N ASN A 399 16.57 12.99 -4.41
CA ASN A 399 16.48 13.03 -5.87
C ASN A 399 15.47 14.07 -6.40
N GLN A 400 14.78 14.79 -5.52
CA GLN A 400 13.90 15.87 -5.95
C GLN A 400 14.58 17.23 -5.68
N PRO A 401 14.94 17.99 -6.76
CA PRO A 401 15.67 19.25 -6.60
C PRO A 401 14.97 20.27 -5.68
N LEU A 402 13.65 20.23 -5.61
CA LEU A 402 12.85 21.08 -4.72
C LEU A 402 13.03 20.77 -3.22
N LEU A 403 13.63 19.64 -2.88
CA LEU A 403 13.82 19.19 -1.50
C LEU A 403 15.29 19.27 -1.05
N ASN A 404 16.19 19.64 -1.94
CA ASN A 404 17.65 19.75 -1.69
C ASN A 404 18.07 21.09 -1.11
#